data_be29fea804884b75a6894de088102c11
#
_entry.id   be29fea804884b75a6894de088102c11
#
_cell.length_a   1.000
_cell.length_b   1.000
_cell.length_c   1.000
_cell.angle_alpha   90.00
_cell.angle_beta   90.00
_cell.angle_gamma   90.00
#
_symmetry.space_group_name_H-M   'P 1'
#
loop_
_entity.id
_entity.type
_entity.pdbx_description
1 polymer ?
#
loop_
_entity_poly.entity_id
_entity_poly.type
_entity_poly.pdbx_seq_one_letter_code
_entity_poly.pdbx_strand_id
1 'polypeptide(L)'
;RVLVYASRYSFYAVADLALEKRTDDLTPVPSVSLLSAQLQSDTGRGMFAATRSMAGEGNRLVTSGFLYGKNLADDDLVLEMAGKPGTGTDAGTVRCAQNRSTEPEGQFVLYYGISAHVGTAAARAYLTYADADGVLHTVYSDVLRYTY
;
A
#
# COMPACT_ATOMS: atom_id res chain seq x y z
N ARG A 1 18.31 29.94 23.25
CA ARG A 1 18.60 30.39 22.62
C ARG A 1 18.37 30.74 21.55
N VAL A 2 18.40 31.05 21.33
CA VAL A 2 18.24 31.24 20.34
C VAL A 2 18.48 32.13 19.68
N LEU A 3 19.14 32.70 19.70
CA LEU A 3 19.25 33.34 19.21
C LEU A 3 19.73 33.63 18.44
N VAL A 4 20.45 33.90 18.27
CA VAL A 4 20.79 34.26 17.88
C VAL A 4 21.02 34.78 17.43
N TYR A 5 21.20 35.26 17.70
CA TYR A 5 21.10 35.82 17.46
C TYR A 5 20.74 36.43 17.21
N ALA A 6 21.81 36.96 18.49
CA ALA A 6 21.00 38.07 18.38
C ALA A 6 20.28 38.09 17.09
N SER A 7 19.54 38.93 16.77
CA SER A 7 18.82 38.90 15.51
C SER A 7 18.74 37.51 14.84
N ARG A 8 19.67 36.67 15.09
CA ARG A 8 19.68 35.35 14.47
C ARG A 8 19.15 34.25 15.37
N TYR A 9 18.82 34.54 16.61
CA TYR A 9 18.41 33.51 17.53
C TYR A 9 17.05 32.94 17.27
N SER A 10 16.08 33.76 16.93
CA SER A 10 14.77 33.28 16.59
C SER A 10 14.80 32.46 15.30
N PHE A 11 15.70 32.79 14.39
CA PHE A 11 15.91 32.01 13.18
C PHE A 11 16.35 30.58 13.52
N TYR A 12 17.27 30.41 14.44
CA TYR A 12 17.73 29.09 14.85
C TYR A 12 16.62 28.29 15.53
N ALA A 13 15.80 28.92 16.33
CA ALA A 13 14.69 28.23 17.00
C ALA A 13 13.70 27.65 15.98
N VAL A 14 13.41 28.36 14.89
CA VAL A 14 12.53 27.86 13.85
C VAL A 14 13.14 26.64 13.15
N ALA A 15 14.45 26.68 12.90
CA ALA A 15 15.13 25.55 12.26
C ALA A 15 15.11 24.31 13.16
N ASP A 16 15.28 24.48 14.45
CA ASP A 16 15.24 23.35 15.38
C ASP A 16 13.86 22.70 15.43
N LEU A 17 12.79 23.48 15.44
CA LEU A 17 11.43 22.95 15.41
C LEU A 17 11.16 22.18 14.14
N ALA A 18 11.62 22.67 12.99
CA ALA A 18 11.46 21.96 11.74
C ALA A 18 12.21 20.64 11.74
N LEU A 19 13.39 20.59 12.33
CA LEU A 19 14.18 19.36 12.42
C LEU A 19 13.50 18.32 13.30
N GLU A 20 12.96 18.70 14.44
CA GLU A 20 12.24 17.78 15.32
C GLU A 20 11.05 17.17 14.60
N LYS A 21 10.28 17.97 13.90
CA LYS A 21 9.13 17.49 13.15
C LYS A 21 9.54 16.49 12.07
N ARG A 22 10.64 16.73 11.38
CA ARG A 22 11.15 15.80 10.38
C ARG A 22 11.60 14.48 10.99
N THR A 23 12.19 14.52 12.18
CA THR A 23 12.60 13.31 12.88
C THR A 23 11.41 12.44 13.22
N ASP A 24 10.29 13.03 13.65
CA ASP A 24 9.07 12.27 13.89
C ASP A 24 8.52 11.64 12.63
N ASP A 25 8.58 12.36 11.51
CA ASP A 25 8.10 11.84 10.21
C ASP A 25 8.97 10.70 9.68
N LEU A 26 10.19 10.53 10.21
CA LEU A 26 11.10 9.47 9.80
C LEU A 26 10.99 8.21 10.65
N THR A 27 10.06 8.14 11.60
CA THR A 27 9.86 6.94 12.41
C THR A 27 9.44 5.78 11.50
N PRO A 28 10.18 4.64 11.51
CA PRO A 28 9.85 3.52 10.65
C PRO A 28 8.50 2.91 10.99
N VAL A 29 7.69 2.67 9.98
CA VAL A 29 6.39 2.02 10.09
C VAL A 29 6.26 0.95 9.03
N PRO A 30 5.43 -0.08 9.25
CA PRO A 30 5.15 -1.06 8.20
C PRO A 30 4.54 -0.40 6.97
N SER A 31 4.90 -0.92 5.82
CA SER A 31 4.44 -0.36 4.55
C SER A 31 4.29 -1.44 3.48
N VAL A 32 3.50 -1.13 2.47
CA VAL A 32 3.35 -1.94 1.28
C VAL A 32 3.34 -1.03 0.07
N SER A 33 4.03 -1.45 -0.98
CA SER A 33 4.14 -0.67 -2.22
C SER A 33 3.83 -1.56 -3.41
N LEU A 34 3.12 -1.02 -4.39
CA LEU A 34 2.83 -1.72 -5.63
C LEU A 34 3.86 -1.28 -6.66
N LEU A 35 4.64 -2.24 -7.17
CA LEU A 35 5.83 -1.98 -7.96
C LEU A 35 5.55 -1.92 -9.45
N SER A 36 4.72 -2.84 -9.96
CA SER A 36 4.49 -2.95 -11.39
C SER A 36 3.21 -3.69 -11.72
N ALA A 37 2.73 -3.43 -12.93
CA ALA A 37 1.68 -4.20 -13.58
C ALA A 37 2.20 -4.59 -14.94
N GLN A 38 2.00 -5.83 -15.35
CA GLN A 38 2.48 -6.29 -16.65
C GLN A 38 1.66 -7.45 -17.15
N LEU A 39 1.79 -7.70 -18.46
CA LEU A 39 1.15 -8.80 -19.15
C LEU A 39 2.16 -9.94 -19.33
N GLN A 40 1.74 -11.15 -18.99
CA GLN A 40 2.47 -12.35 -19.39
C GLN A 40 1.93 -12.82 -20.74
N SER A 41 2.64 -12.51 -21.80
CA SER A 41 2.16 -12.68 -23.16
C SER A 41 1.95 -14.14 -23.54
N ASP A 42 2.70 -15.05 -22.97
CA ASP A 42 2.65 -16.48 -23.31
C ASP A 42 1.58 -17.25 -22.53
N THR A 43 1.06 -16.68 -21.43
CA THR A 43 0.10 -17.36 -20.57
C THR A 43 -1.29 -16.73 -20.59
N GLY A 44 -1.46 -15.59 -21.25
CA GLY A 44 -2.72 -14.85 -21.22
C GLY A 44 -3.10 -14.38 -19.84
N ARG A 45 -2.11 -14.11 -18.96
CA ARG A 45 -2.35 -13.65 -17.60
C ARG A 45 -1.73 -12.28 -17.39
N GLY A 46 -2.40 -11.48 -16.56
CA GLY A 46 -1.83 -10.27 -16.02
C GLY A 46 -1.15 -10.54 -14.68
N MET A 47 -0.23 -9.66 -14.29
CA MET A 47 0.50 -9.76 -13.04
C MET A 47 0.66 -8.38 -12.41
N PHE A 48 0.36 -8.29 -11.13
CA PHE A 48 0.76 -7.15 -10.30
C PHE A 48 1.80 -7.64 -9.30
N ALA A 49 2.84 -6.85 -9.11
CA ALA A 49 3.89 -7.14 -8.13
C ALA A 49 3.91 -6.08 -7.05
N ALA A 50 4.06 -6.51 -5.82
CA ALA A 50 4.13 -5.63 -4.66
C ALA A 50 5.27 -6.04 -3.76
N THR A 51 5.69 -5.15 -2.88
CA THR A 51 6.66 -5.44 -1.83
C THR A 51 6.12 -4.94 -0.50
N ARG A 52 6.48 -5.63 0.57
CA ARG A 52 6.11 -5.25 1.93
C ARG A 52 7.32 -5.09 2.81
N SER A 53 7.18 -4.25 3.82
CA SER A 53 8.20 -4.02 4.84
C SER A 53 7.51 -3.95 6.20
N MET A 54 8.06 -4.66 7.16
CA MET A 54 7.57 -4.69 8.54
C MET A 54 8.43 -3.81 9.46
N ALA A 55 8.93 -2.72 8.95
CA ALA A 55 9.76 -1.80 9.73
C ALA A 55 9.05 -1.38 11.03
N GLY A 56 9.85 -1.05 12.03
CA GLY A 56 9.34 -0.66 13.34
C GLY A 56 9.38 -1.81 14.36
N GLU A 57 9.84 -1.48 15.54
CA GLU A 57 10.01 -2.46 16.60
C GLU A 57 8.67 -2.94 17.15
N GLY A 58 8.55 -4.24 17.34
CA GLY A 58 7.35 -4.85 17.92
C GLY A 58 6.22 -5.09 16.94
N ASN A 59 6.35 -4.63 15.70
CA ASN A 59 5.33 -4.86 14.67
C ASN A 59 5.42 -6.29 14.13
N ARG A 60 4.27 -6.91 13.88
CA ARG A 60 4.19 -8.30 13.47
C ARG A 60 3.20 -8.45 12.32
N LEU A 61 3.64 -9.11 11.26
CA LEU A 61 2.78 -9.38 10.10
C LEU A 61 1.60 -10.26 10.48
N VAL A 62 0.41 -9.84 10.09
CA VAL A 62 -0.81 -10.64 10.24
C VAL A 62 -1.22 -11.20 8.88
N THR A 63 -1.39 -10.34 7.88
CA THR A 63 -1.74 -10.76 6.52
C THR A 63 -1.35 -9.67 5.52
N SER A 64 -1.19 -10.08 4.28
CA SER A 64 -1.00 -9.14 3.17
C SER A 64 -1.63 -9.72 1.92
N GLY A 65 -1.81 -8.90 0.89
CA GLY A 65 -2.37 -9.37 -0.36
C GLY A 65 -2.74 -8.22 -1.28
N PHE A 66 -3.69 -8.51 -2.17
CA PHE A 66 -4.17 -7.56 -3.17
C PHE A 66 -5.69 -7.45 -3.13
N LEU A 67 -6.16 -6.23 -3.34
CA LEU A 67 -7.53 -5.94 -3.74
C LEU A 67 -7.48 -5.55 -5.20
N TYR A 68 -8.36 -6.12 -6.02
CA TYR A 68 -8.29 -5.91 -7.46
C TYR A 68 -9.63 -6.18 -8.14
N GLY A 69 -9.75 -5.69 -9.35
CA GLY A 69 -10.90 -5.96 -10.20
C GLY A 69 -10.96 -5.03 -11.40
N LYS A 70 -12.00 -5.21 -12.20
CA LYS A 70 -12.20 -4.46 -13.43
C LYS A 70 -12.87 -3.13 -13.14
N ASN A 71 -12.33 -2.06 -13.68
CA ASN A 71 -12.92 -0.71 -13.63
C ASN A 71 -13.27 -0.22 -12.23
N LEU A 72 -12.50 -0.63 -11.24
CA LEU A 72 -12.75 -0.22 -9.85
C LEU A 72 -12.23 1.20 -9.60
N ALA A 73 -12.96 1.96 -8.82
CA ALA A 73 -12.51 3.25 -8.31
C ALA A 73 -11.48 3.03 -7.19
N ASP A 74 -10.68 4.04 -6.90
CA ASP A 74 -9.68 3.94 -5.82
C ASP A 74 -10.33 3.60 -4.48
N ASP A 75 -11.48 4.20 -4.19
CA ASP A 75 -12.21 4.00 -2.94
C ASP A 75 -12.83 2.61 -2.82
N ASP A 76 -12.97 1.90 -3.92
CA ASP A 76 -13.45 0.52 -3.90
C ASP A 76 -12.40 -0.46 -3.38
N LEU A 77 -11.11 -0.08 -3.47
CA LEU A 77 -9.99 -0.98 -3.20
C LEU A 77 -9.59 -0.90 -1.72
N VAL A 78 -10.53 -1.28 -0.87
CA VAL A 78 -10.35 -1.41 0.58
C VAL A 78 -10.91 -2.75 1.04
N LEU A 79 -10.43 -3.26 2.17
CA LEU A 79 -10.84 -4.58 2.66
C LEU A 79 -12.33 -4.70 2.92
N GLU A 80 -12.97 -3.62 3.34
CA GLU A 80 -14.42 -3.58 3.61
C GLU A 80 -15.25 -3.82 2.35
N MET A 81 -14.68 -3.55 1.16
CA MET A 81 -15.37 -3.76 -0.11
C MET A 81 -15.14 -5.13 -0.72
N ALA A 82 -14.29 -5.96 -0.12
CA ALA A 82 -13.99 -7.29 -0.67
C ALA A 82 -15.29 -8.11 -0.81
N GLY A 83 -15.48 -8.66 -2.00
CA GLY A 83 -16.68 -9.42 -2.34
C GLY A 83 -17.88 -8.60 -2.77
N LYS A 84 -17.78 -7.29 -2.77
CA LYS A 84 -18.88 -6.39 -3.14
C LYS A 84 -18.66 -5.81 -4.55
N PRO A 85 -19.74 -5.41 -5.23
CA PRO A 85 -19.59 -4.71 -6.52
C PRO A 85 -18.90 -3.36 -6.32
N GLY A 86 -18.06 -2.99 -7.28
CA GLY A 86 -17.48 -1.65 -7.31
C GLY A 86 -18.54 -0.59 -7.59
N THR A 87 -18.20 0.67 -7.32
CA THR A 87 -19.15 1.79 -7.38
C THR A 87 -19.19 2.49 -8.74
N GLY A 88 -18.23 2.20 -9.62
CA GLY A 88 -18.13 2.85 -10.92
C GLY A 88 -19.00 2.20 -11.99
N THR A 89 -19.08 2.86 -13.15
CA THR A 89 -19.77 2.33 -14.32
C THR A 89 -19.00 1.12 -14.84
N ASP A 90 -19.73 0.02 -15.09
CA ASP A 90 -19.14 -1.25 -15.54
C ASP A 90 -18.07 -1.81 -14.60
N ALA A 91 -18.11 -1.43 -13.36
CA ALA A 91 -17.19 -1.96 -12.37
C ALA A 91 -17.50 -3.42 -12.06
N GLY A 92 -16.45 -4.21 -11.92
CA GLY A 92 -16.57 -5.59 -11.47
C GLY A 92 -16.67 -5.69 -9.95
N THR A 93 -16.66 -6.93 -9.47
CA THR A 93 -16.60 -7.20 -8.04
C THR A 93 -15.20 -6.95 -7.52
N VAL A 94 -15.10 -6.36 -6.34
CA VAL A 94 -13.82 -6.20 -5.64
C VAL A 94 -13.37 -7.59 -5.15
N ARG A 95 -12.25 -8.04 -5.65
CA ARG A 95 -11.66 -9.32 -5.27
C ARG A 95 -10.52 -9.12 -4.30
N CYS A 96 -10.35 -10.07 -3.40
CA CYS A 96 -9.23 -10.06 -2.45
C CYS A 96 -8.42 -11.34 -2.63
N ALA A 97 -7.14 -11.17 -2.92
CA ALA A 97 -6.21 -12.28 -3.03
C ALA A 97 -5.20 -12.19 -1.89
N GLN A 98 -5.36 -13.03 -0.89
CA GLN A 98 -4.48 -13.06 0.27
C GLN A 98 -3.16 -13.73 -0.09
N ASN A 99 -2.05 -13.11 0.28
CA ASN A 99 -0.73 -13.72 0.20
C ASN A 99 -0.49 -14.55 1.46
N ARG A 100 -0.12 -15.80 1.28
CA ARG A 100 0.03 -16.75 2.40
C ARG A 100 1.44 -16.84 2.95
N SER A 101 2.38 -16.09 2.37
CA SER A 101 3.75 -16.07 2.90
C SER A 101 3.76 -15.43 4.28
N THR A 102 4.52 -16.03 5.18
CA THR A 102 4.74 -15.50 6.53
C THR A 102 6.01 -14.67 6.63
N GLU A 103 6.74 -14.52 5.51
CA GLU A 103 7.95 -13.69 5.48
C GLU A 103 7.58 -12.23 5.69
N PRO A 104 8.19 -11.56 6.67
CA PRO A 104 7.81 -10.18 6.99
C PRO A 104 8.21 -9.16 5.93
N GLU A 105 9.21 -9.47 5.14
CA GLU A 105 9.76 -8.59 4.11
C GLU A 105 9.74 -9.29 2.76
N GLY A 106 9.68 -8.51 1.68
CA GLY A 106 9.90 -9.03 0.36
C GLY A 106 8.73 -8.86 -0.59
N GLN A 107 8.91 -9.38 -1.79
CA GLN A 107 7.95 -9.25 -2.88
C GLN A 107 6.90 -10.33 -2.84
N PHE A 108 5.73 -9.99 -3.33
CA PHE A 108 4.65 -10.94 -3.58
C PHE A 108 3.90 -10.50 -4.83
N VAL A 109 3.25 -11.45 -5.49
CA VAL A 109 2.64 -11.20 -6.80
C VAL A 109 1.20 -11.71 -6.81
N LEU A 110 0.40 -11.05 -7.66
CA LEU A 110 -0.95 -11.48 -8.01
C LEU A 110 -0.93 -11.85 -9.49
N TYR A 111 -1.40 -13.06 -9.81
CA TYR A 111 -1.71 -13.46 -11.19
C TYR A 111 -3.22 -13.53 -11.36
N TYR A 112 -3.71 -13.04 -12.48
CA TYR A 112 -5.14 -13.08 -12.80
C TYR A 112 -5.37 -13.32 -14.28
N GLY A 113 -6.51 -13.93 -14.61
CA GLY A 113 -6.87 -14.21 -16.00
C GLY A 113 -7.30 -12.93 -16.73
N ILE A 114 -6.72 -12.67 -17.89
CA ILE A 114 -7.02 -11.46 -18.66
C ILE A 114 -8.46 -11.43 -19.11
N SER A 115 -9.02 -12.56 -19.51
CA SER A 115 -10.40 -12.62 -20.01
C SER A 115 -11.42 -12.11 -19.00
N ALA A 116 -11.11 -12.22 -17.72
CA ALA A 116 -11.98 -11.70 -16.66
C ALA A 116 -11.81 -10.20 -16.41
N HIS A 117 -10.78 -9.60 -17.00
CA HIS A 117 -10.40 -8.23 -16.71
C HIS A 117 -10.16 -7.40 -17.98
N VAL A 118 -10.74 -7.82 -19.10
CA VAL A 118 -10.65 -7.03 -20.34
C VAL A 118 -11.13 -5.61 -20.08
N GLY A 119 -10.30 -4.64 -20.45
CA GLY A 119 -10.50 -3.24 -20.12
C GLY A 119 -9.41 -2.77 -19.19
N THR A 120 -9.78 -2.15 -18.08
CA THR A 120 -8.82 -1.65 -17.11
C THR A 120 -8.88 -2.47 -15.81
N ALA A 121 -7.80 -3.16 -15.52
CA ALA A 121 -7.62 -3.83 -14.23
C ALA A 121 -7.02 -2.84 -13.24
N ALA A 122 -7.63 -2.69 -12.08
CA ALA A 122 -7.13 -1.87 -10.99
C ALA A 122 -6.72 -2.80 -9.84
N ALA A 123 -5.62 -2.49 -9.20
CA ALA A 123 -5.15 -3.25 -8.04
C ALA A 123 -4.53 -2.32 -7.00
N ARG A 124 -4.64 -2.75 -5.76
CA ARG A 124 -4.02 -2.11 -4.61
C ARG A 124 -3.54 -3.19 -3.67
N ALA A 125 -2.32 -3.08 -3.21
CA ALA A 125 -1.80 -4.01 -2.22
C ALA A 125 -2.19 -3.56 -0.82
N TYR A 126 -2.38 -4.50 0.09
CA TYR A 126 -2.65 -4.21 1.49
C TYR A 126 -1.73 -5.01 2.41
N LEU A 127 -1.55 -4.50 3.60
CA LEU A 127 -0.77 -5.12 4.66
C LEU A 127 -1.49 -4.87 5.97
N THR A 128 -1.80 -5.95 6.69
CA THR A 128 -2.33 -5.86 8.05
C THR A 128 -1.28 -6.37 9.02
N TYR A 129 -1.01 -5.59 10.04
CA TYR A 129 -0.03 -5.94 11.07
C TYR A 129 -0.57 -5.64 12.46
N ALA A 130 -0.02 -6.31 13.45
CA ALA A 130 -0.26 -6.01 14.85
C ALA A 130 0.93 -5.21 15.38
N ASP A 131 0.66 -4.12 16.08
CA ASP A 131 1.71 -3.35 16.72
C ASP A 131 2.16 -4.00 18.03
N ALA A 132 3.08 -3.34 18.74
CA ALA A 132 3.64 -3.88 19.99
C ALA A 132 2.57 -4.12 21.06
N ASP A 133 1.46 -3.40 21.01
CA ASP A 133 0.34 -3.55 21.93
C ASP A 133 -0.70 -4.56 21.45
N GLY A 134 -0.47 -5.17 20.29
CA GLY A 134 -1.39 -6.13 19.71
C GLY A 134 -2.54 -5.50 18.92
N VAL A 135 -2.53 -4.19 18.71
CA VAL A 135 -3.56 -3.49 17.95
C VAL A 135 -3.33 -3.72 16.45
N LEU A 136 -4.41 -4.05 15.74
CA LEU A 136 -4.34 -4.30 14.31
C LEU A 136 -4.42 -3.00 13.52
N HIS A 137 -3.57 -2.90 12.51
CA HIS A 137 -3.52 -1.79 11.58
C HIS A 137 -3.49 -2.34 10.16
N THR A 138 -4.18 -1.68 9.24
CA THR A 138 -4.10 -2.01 7.81
C THR A 138 -3.60 -0.79 7.05
N VAL A 139 -2.57 -1.00 6.26
CA VAL A 139 -2.02 0.01 5.36
C VAL A 139 -2.17 -0.45 3.92
N TYR A 140 -2.24 0.50 3.01
CA TYR A 140 -2.48 0.26 1.59
C TYR A 140 -1.40 0.92 0.76
N SER A 141 -1.11 0.33 -0.40
CA SER A 141 -0.30 0.96 -1.43
C SER A 141 -1.12 1.99 -2.21
N ASP A 142 -0.45 2.68 -3.13
CA ASP A 142 -1.14 3.39 -4.20
C ASP A 142 -1.89 2.39 -5.08
N VAL A 143 -2.86 2.89 -5.84
CA VAL A 143 -3.58 2.09 -6.83
C VAL A 143 -2.81 2.09 -8.13
N LEU A 144 -2.67 0.92 -8.74
CA LEU A 144 -2.06 0.78 -10.06
C LEU A 144 -3.10 0.21 -11.02
N ARG A 145 -3.16 0.78 -12.23
CA ARG A 145 -4.09 0.37 -13.27
C ARG A 145 -3.33 -0.11 -14.49
N TYR A 146 -3.87 -1.13 -15.11
CA TYR A 146 -3.33 -1.65 -16.37
C TYR A 146 -4.49 -1.87 -17.34
N THR A 147 -4.39 -1.29 -18.53
CA THR A 147 -5.42 -1.40 -19.57
C THR A 147 -4.94 -2.39 -20.65
N TYR A 148 -5.83 -3.32 -21.04
CA TYR A 148 -5.59 -4.34 -22.06
C TYR A 148 -6.27 -3.98 -23.37
#